data_cd763ea7a68bf1389bc8053b81b92f25
#
_entry.id   cd763ea7a68bf1389bc8053b81b92f25
#
_cell.length_a   1.000
_cell.length_b   1.000
_cell.length_c   1.000
_cell.angle_alpha   90.00
_cell.angle_beta   90.00
_cell.angle_gamma   90.00
#
_symmetry.space_group_name_H-M   'P 1'
#
loop_
_entity.id
_entity.type
_entity.pdbx_description
1 polymer ?
#
loop_
_entity_poly.entity_id
_entity_poly.type
_entity_poly.pdbx_seq_one_letter_code
_entity_poly.pdbx_strand_id
1 'polypeptide(L)'
;YSEDEIVWKEAPSKQREAMLQNGDVDMILATYSITDERKNAVSFAGPYFVAGQDLLVRKDDHSINGPEDLNGKRLCSVTGSTSAATVKEKFASEVQLMEQPGYAECATALFSGIVDAVTTDDIILAGLASASRGKLRVVGQPFTQEYYGVGIKKGDTALAKKINAAIAEMIKDGSWERAIADNTEGTSYTPNAEYNPPKPTEGEK
;
A
#
# COMPACT_ATOMS: atom_id res chain seq x y z
N TYR A 1 -17.66 -17.69 -2.04
CA TYR A 1 -17.40 -17.74 -3.51
C TYR A 1 -16.26 -18.72 -3.77
N SER A 2 -16.36 -19.51 -4.82
CA SER A 2 -15.26 -20.32 -5.33
C SER A 2 -14.33 -19.47 -6.20
N GLU A 3 -13.09 -19.92 -6.41
CA GLU A 3 -12.11 -19.18 -7.22
C GLU A 3 -12.60 -18.96 -8.66
N ASP A 4 -13.36 -19.90 -9.21
CA ASP A 4 -13.96 -19.82 -10.55
C ASP A 4 -15.05 -18.73 -10.69
N GLU A 5 -15.57 -18.21 -9.58
CA GLU A 5 -16.57 -17.14 -9.56
C GLU A 5 -15.91 -15.75 -9.52
N ILE A 6 -14.56 -15.67 -9.40
CA ILE A 6 -13.84 -14.41 -9.29
C ILE A 6 -13.28 -14.01 -10.64
N VAL A 7 -13.64 -12.82 -11.11
CA VAL A 7 -13.04 -12.19 -12.29
C VAL A 7 -12.02 -11.14 -11.85
N TRP A 8 -10.75 -11.47 -12.00
CA TRP A 8 -9.67 -10.60 -11.62
C TRP A 8 -9.48 -9.44 -12.61
N LYS A 9 -9.34 -8.22 -12.09
CA LYS A 9 -9.03 -7.01 -12.88
C LYS A 9 -7.89 -6.24 -12.22
N GLU A 10 -7.00 -5.69 -13.03
CA GLU A 10 -6.00 -4.75 -12.56
C GLU A 10 -6.67 -3.44 -12.10
N ALA A 11 -6.27 -2.92 -10.95
CA ALA A 11 -6.81 -1.69 -10.36
C ALA A 11 -5.70 -0.71 -9.98
N PRO A 12 -5.13 0.03 -10.96
CA PRO A 12 -4.12 1.05 -10.69
C PRO A 12 -4.65 2.11 -9.72
N SER A 13 -3.78 2.63 -8.84
CA SER A 13 -4.19 3.52 -7.75
C SER A 13 -5.10 4.67 -8.20
N LYS A 14 -4.79 5.32 -9.31
CA LYS A 14 -5.57 6.45 -9.86
C LYS A 14 -6.98 6.08 -10.33
N GLN A 15 -7.25 4.79 -10.59
CA GLN A 15 -8.52 4.36 -11.21
C GLN A 15 -9.50 3.76 -10.21
N ARG A 16 -9.06 3.44 -8.99
CA ARG A 16 -9.80 2.62 -8.02
C ARG A 16 -11.19 3.19 -7.69
N GLU A 17 -11.26 4.47 -7.35
CA GLU A 17 -12.53 5.10 -7.01
C GLU A 17 -13.50 5.08 -8.19
N ALA A 18 -13.03 5.41 -9.39
CA ALA A 18 -13.86 5.40 -10.61
C ALA A 18 -14.35 3.99 -10.95
N MET A 19 -13.49 2.96 -10.84
CA MET A 19 -13.87 1.57 -11.10
C MET A 19 -15.00 1.10 -10.18
N LEU A 20 -14.95 1.47 -8.89
CA LEU A 20 -16.02 1.14 -7.94
C LEU A 20 -17.30 1.95 -8.20
N GLN A 21 -17.19 3.23 -8.48
CA GLN A 21 -18.33 4.10 -8.77
C GLN A 21 -19.08 3.66 -10.03
N ASN A 22 -18.34 3.30 -11.08
CA ASN A 22 -18.91 2.85 -12.36
C ASN A 22 -19.46 1.41 -12.29
N GLY A 23 -19.09 0.63 -11.27
CA GLY A 23 -19.44 -0.79 -11.20
C GLY A 23 -18.59 -1.68 -12.10
N ASP A 24 -17.38 -1.23 -12.48
CA ASP A 24 -16.44 -2.05 -13.25
C ASP A 24 -15.90 -3.22 -12.45
N VAL A 25 -15.90 -3.08 -11.13
CA VAL A 25 -15.56 -4.09 -10.12
C VAL A 25 -16.49 -3.99 -8.92
N ASP A 26 -16.68 -5.10 -8.21
CA ASP A 26 -17.50 -5.15 -6.99
C ASP A 26 -16.71 -4.73 -5.75
N MET A 27 -15.41 -5.05 -5.70
CA MET A 27 -14.51 -4.71 -4.61
C MET A 27 -13.06 -4.57 -5.09
N ILE A 28 -12.24 -3.86 -4.31
CA ILE A 28 -10.81 -3.69 -4.57
C ILE A 28 -10.02 -4.08 -3.32
N LEU A 29 -9.14 -5.08 -3.47
CA LEU A 29 -8.13 -5.50 -2.51
C LEU A 29 -6.75 -5.28 -3.15
N ALA A 30 -6.16 -4.12 -2.94
CA ALA A 30 -4.93 -3.74 -3.65
C ALA A 30 -4.12 -2.71 -2.84
N THR A 31 -3.68 -3.04 -1.61
CA THR A 31 -2.93 -2.11 -0.77
C THR A 31 -3.60 -0.72 -0.73
N TYR A 32 -4.89 -0.72 -0.40
CA TYR A 32 -5.76 0.42 -0.54
C TYR A 32 -5.97 1.10 0.81
N SER A 33 -5.12 2.10 1.12
CA SER A 33 -5.19 2.85 2.37
C SER A 33 -6.54 3.53 2.54
N ILE A 34 -7.16 3.30 3.69
CA ILE A 34 -8.39 3.96 4.11
C ILE A 34 -8.06 5.41 4.46
N THR A 35 -8.61 6.36 3.73
CA THR A 35 -8.46 7.80 4.01
C THR A 35 -9.82 8.50 4.00
N ASP A 36 -9.92 9.62 4.71
CA ASP A 36 -11.17 10.40 4.74
C ASP A 36 -11.51 10.95 3.35
N GLU A 37 -10.52 11.31 2.55
CA GLU A 37 -10.71 11.73 1.17
C GLU A 37 -11.35 10.61 0.34
N ARG A 38 -10.80 9.40 0.38
CA ARG A 38 -11.34 8.23 -0.34
C ARG A 38 -12.71 7.81 0.15
N LYS A 39 -12.97 7.93 1.46
CA LYS A 39 -14.29 7.69 2.04
C LYS A 39 -15.38 8.62 1.49
N ASN A 40 -15.06 9.79 0.95
CA ASN A 40 -16.03 10.63 0.27
C ASN A 40 -16.57 9.98 -1.02
N ALA A 41 -15.73 9.22 -1.73
CA ALA A 41 -16.04 8.62 -3.02
C ALA A 41 -16.51 7.16 -2.94
N VAL A 42 -15.97 6.38 -2.00
CA VAL A 42 -16.22 4.94 -1.84
C VAL A 42 -16.45 4.58 -0.37
N SER A 43 -16.87 3.34 -0.11
CA SER A 43 -16.87 2.77 1.25
C SER A 43 -15.77 1.75 1.40
N PHE A 44 -15.40 1.44 2.64
CA PHE A 44 -14.38 0.44 2.96
C PHE A 44 -14.92 -0.59 3.95
N ALA A 45 -14.46 -1.82 3.80
CA ALA A 45 -14.46 -2.84 4.84
C ALA A 45 -13.03 -3.06 5.34
N GLY A 46 -12.86 -3.57 6.53
CA GLY A 46 -11.56 -3.77 7.17
C GLY A 46 -11.32 -2.82 8.31
N PRO A 47 -10.06 -2.50 8.65
CA PRO A 47 -8.86 -2.86 7.88
C PRO A 47 -8.55 -4.37 7.90
N TYR A 48 -7.86 -4.85 6.88
CA TYR A 48 -7.38 -6.24 6.84
C TYR A 48 -5.86 -6.35 7.04
N PHE A 49 -5.13 -5.26 6.95
CA PHE A 49 -3.69 -5.18 7.14
C PHE A 49 -3.27 -3.75 7.53
N VAL A 50 -2.18 -3.60 8.24
CA VAL A 50 -1.58 -2.29 8.54
C VAL A 50 -0.12 -2.33 8.11
N ALA A 51 0.20 -1.51 7.11
CA ALA A 51 1.55 -1.25 6.63
C ALA A 51 2.09 0.07 7.20
N GLY A 52 3.34 0.40 6.90
CA GLY A 52 3.91 1.70 7.16
C GLY A 52 4.57 2.26 5.91
N GLN A 53 4.40 3.55 5.63
CA GLN A 53 5.14 4.18 4.53
C GLN A 53 6.62 4.26 4.87
N ASP A 54 7.48 3.89 3.91
CA ASP A 54 8.94 3.88 4.05
C ASP A 54 9.59 4.35 2.74
N LEU A 55 10.89 4.22 2.64
CA LEU A 55 11.71 4.62 1.51
C LEU A 55 12.50 3.45 0.96
N LEU A 56 12.62 3.38 -0.37
CA LEU A 56 13.52 2.49 -1.09
C LEU A 56 14.63 3.33 -1.72
N VAL A 57 15.86 2.91 -1.51
CA VAL A 57 17.06 3.57 -2.01
C VAL A 57 18.01 2.58 -2.65
N ARG A 58 19.00 3.05 -3.39
CA ARG A 58 20.08 2.20 -3.89
C ARG A 58 20.85 1.59 -2.71
N LYS A 59 21.35 0.38 -2.89
CA LYS A 59 22.00 -0.39 -1.82
C LYS A 59 23.13 0.37 -1.12
N ASP A 60 23.92 1.11 -1.90
CA ASP A 60 25.11 1.82 -1.44
C ASP A 60 24.84 3.28 -1.08
N ASP A 61 23.58 3.75 -1.21
CA ASP A 61 23.19 5.10 -0.80
C ASP A 61 22.83 5.10 0.70
N HIS A 62 23.62 5.83 1.47
CA HIS A 62 23.42 6.03 2.91
C HIS A 62 23.10 7.50 3.25
N SER A 63 22.81 8.32 2.24
CA SER A 63 22.49 9.74 2.42
C SER A 63 21.03 9.98 2.78
N ILE A 64 20.16 8.97 2.61
CA ILE A 64 18.73 9.03 2.90
C ILE A 64 18.43 7.96 3.95
N ASN A 65 18.05 8.39 5.15
CA ASN A 65 17.76 7.53 6.29
C ASN A 65 16.34 7.77 6.85
N GLY A 66 15.67 8.83 6.41
CA GLY A 66 14.31 9.17 6.78
C GLY A 66 13.70 10.14 5.79
N PRO A 67 12.40 10.44 5.93
CA PRO A 67 11.69 11.31 4.98
C PRO A 67 12.19 12.76 5.01
N GLU A 68 12.80 13.23 6.08
CA GLU A 68 13.37 14.58 6.23
C GLU A 68 14.59 14.81 5.33
N ASP A 69 15.32 13.73 4.98
CA ASP A 69 16.49 13.77 4.11
C ASP A 69 16.13 13.98 2.63
N LEU A 70 14.84 14.01 2.31
CA LEU A 70 14.34 14.10 0.93
C LEU A 70 14.28 15.53 0.39
N ASN A 71 14.53 16.57 1.20
CA ASN A 71 14.59 17.94 0.69
C ASN A 71 15.68 18.09 -0.38
N GLY A 72 15.29 18.62 -1.55
CA GLY A 72 16.16 18.74 -2.71
C GLY A 72 16.44 17.44 -3.48
N LYS A 73 15.94 16.29 -3.00
CA LYS A 73 16.07 14.98 -3.66
C LYS A 73 14.94 14.73 -4.64
N ARG A 74 15.18 13.83 -5.59
CA ARG A 74 14.20 13.36 -6.56
C ARG A 74 13.53 12.10 -6.02
N LEU A 75 12.23 12.17 -5.79
CA LEU A 75 11.43 11.11 -5.20
C LEU A 75 10.41 10.59 -6.19
N CYS A 76 10.35 9.27 -6.39
CA CYS A 76 9.32 8.63 -7.20
C CYS A 76 8.22 8.03 -6.32
N SER A 77 6.98 8.18 -6.78
CA SER A 77 5.82 7.44 -6.27
C SER A 77 4.80 7.24 -7.38
N VAL A 78 3.69 6.55 -7.08
CA VAL A 78 2.66 6.23 -8.07
C VAL A 78 1.56 7.28 -8.06
N THR A 79 1.12 7.70 -9.24
CA THR A 79 0.00 8.63 -9.40
C THR A 79 -1.28 8.07 -8.74
N GLY A 80 -1.91 8.88 -7.89
CA GLY A 80 -3.10 8.49 -7.12
C GLY A 80 -2.81 7.72 -5.83
N SER A 81 -1.52 7.51 -5.50
CA SER A 81 -1.07 7.05 -4.18
C SER A 81 -1.08 8.22 -3.18
N THR A 82 -1.24 7.91 -1.89
CA THR A 82 -1.12 8.89 -0.80
C THR A 82 0.32 9.28 -0.49
N SER A 83 1.28 8.44 -0.87
CA SER A 83 2.65 8.47 -0.34
C SER A 83 3.43 9.71 -0.74
N ALA A 84 3.33 10.17 -2.00
CA ALA A 84 4.04 11.36 -2.46
C ALA A 84 3.56 12.64 -1.74
N ALA A 85 2.22 12.78 -1.63
CA ALA A 85 1.61 13.92 -0.93
C ALA A 85 2.01 13.94 0.55
N THR A 86 1.97 12.79 1.23
CA THR A 86 2.37 12.65 2.64
C THR A 86 3.80 13.15 2.87
N VAL A 87 4.76 12.74 2.02
CA VAL A 87 6.16 13.21 2.16
C VAL A 87 6.23 14.72 1.96
N LYS A 88 5.64 15.23 0.88
CA LYS A 88 5.73 16.65 0.54
C LYS A 88 5.09 17.57 1.57
N GLU A 89 3.96 17.15 2.13
CA GLU A 89 3.19 17.97 3.06
C GLU A 89 3.72 17.90 4.49
N LYS A 90 4.26 16.75 4.92
CA LYS A 90 4.58 16.52 6.32
C LYS A 90 6.07 16.49 6.64
N PHE A 91 6.95 16.18 5.67
CA PHE A 91 8.35 15.89 5.95
C PHE A 91 9.34 16.70 5.11
N ALA A 92 9.12 16.79 3.79
CA ALA A 92 10.08 17.37 2.86
C ALA A 92 9.39 18.24 1.81
N SER A 93 9.10 19.50 2.14
CA SER A 93 8.37 20.43 1.24
C SER A 93 9.12 20.75 -0.06
N GLU A 94 10.46 20.64 -0.08
CA GLU A 94 11.31 20.92 -1.23
C GLU A 94 11.68 19.65 -2.03
N VAL A 95 11.02 18.52 -1.76
CA VAL A 95 11.22 17.28 -2.51
C VAL A 95 10.75 17.45 -3.97
N GLN A 96 11.54 16.91 -4.91
CA GLN A 96 11.22 16.93 -6.33
C GLN A 96 10.47 15.63 -6.69
N LEU A 97 9.14 15.72 -6.83
CA LEU A 97 8.30 14.54 -7.09
C LEU A 97 8.34 14.16 -8.56
N MET A 98 8.50 12.86 -8.81
CA MET A 98 8.25 12.20 -10.08
C MET A 98 7.16 11.16 -9.87
N GLU A 99 6.06 11.26 -10.61
CA GLU A 99 4.99 10.28 -10.55
C GLU A 99 5.07 9.33 -11.75
N GLN A 100 4.84 8.05 -11.48
CA GLN A 100 4.81 6.97 -12.47
C GLN A 100 3.48 6.22 -12.38
N PRO A 101 3.07 5.50 -13.44
CA PRO A 101 1.86 4.69 -13.40
C PRO A 101 1.96 3.48 -12.44
N GLY A 102 3.18 2.97 -12.20
CA GLY A 102 3.42 1.81 -11.35
C GLY A 102 4.73 1.89 -10.57
N TYR A 103 4.86 1.06 -9.54
CA TYR A 103 6.07 1.02 -8.70
C TYR A 103 7.26 0.33 -9.37
N ALA A 104 7.03 -0.54 -10.35
CA ALA A 104 8.11 -1.14 -11.14
C ALA A 104 8.86 -0.09 -11.96
N GLU A 105 8.14 0.89 -12.51
CA GLU A 105 8.73 2.03 -13.22
C GLU A 105 9.52 2.93 -12.26
N CYS A 106 9.02 3.17 -11.05
CA CYS A 106 9.76 3.89 -10.01
C CYS A 106 11.05 3.15 -9.61
N ALA A 107 11.00 1.83 -9.42
CA ALA A 107 12.19 1.03 -9.10
C ALA A 107 13.22 1.07 -10.24
N THR A 108 12.77 1.05 -11.49
CA THR A 108 13.64 1.20 -12.67
C THR A 108 14.29 2.59 -12.70
N ALA A 109 13.53 3.65 -12.43
CA ALA A 109 14.05 5.02 -12.36
C ALA A 109 15.08 5.18 -11.23
N LEU A 110 14.85 4.55 -10.07
CA LEU A 110 15.79 4.54 -8.95
C LEU A 110 17.08 3.80 -9.31
N PHE A 111 16.95 2.62 -9.90
CA PHE A 111 18.09 1.82 -10.33
C PHE A 111 18.97 2.57 -11.35
N SER A 112 18.35 3.29 -12.28
CA SER A 112 19.02 4.07 -13.32
C SER A 112 19.57 5.41 -12.83
N GLY A 113 19.34 5.78 -11.57
CA GLY A 113 19.79 7.06 -11.00
C GLY A 113 18.98 8.28 -11.45
N ILE A 114 17.82 8.07 -12.08
CA ILE A 114 16.90 9.14 -12.48
C ILE A 114 16.27 9.78 -11.24
N VAL A 115 15.96 8.96 -10.23
CA VAL A 115 15.49 9.41 -8.92
C VAL A 115 16.44 8.94 -7.82
N ASP A 116 16.32 9.54 -6.64
CA ASP A 116 17.18 9.26 -5.49
C ASP A 116 16.52 8.30 -4.50
N ALA A 117 15.18 8.30 -4.46
CA ALA A 117 14.39 7.38 -3.64
C ALA A 117 13.03 7.07 -4.30
N VAL A 118 12.41 5.99 -3.84
CA VAL A 118 11.01 5.66 -4.07
C VAL A 118 10.30 5.62 -2.74
N THR A 119 9.07 6.13 -2.66
CA THR A 119 8.26 6.03 -1.45
C THR A 119 6.94 5.35 -1.72
N THR A 120 6.62 4.42 -0.87
CA THR A 120 5.33 3.75 -0.69
C THR A 120 5.39 2.91 0.58
N ASP A 121 4.49 1.97 0.74
CA ASP A 121 4.39 1.14 1.92
C ASP A 121 5.48 0.06 1.98
N ASP A 122 5.96 -0.22 3.15
CA ASP A 122 7.08 -1.10 3.47
C ASP A 122 6.97 -2.49 2.85
N ILE A 123 5.78 -3.09 2.86
CA ILE A 123 5.53 -4.40 2.23
C ILE A 123 5.73 -4.36 0.71
N ILE A 124 5.31 -3.27 0.05
CA ILE A 124 5.52 -3.09 -1.40
C ILE A 124 7.02 -2.90 -1.68
N LEU A 125 7.67 -2.05 -0.89
CA LEU A 125 9.11 -1.78 -1.03
C LEU A 125 9.96 -3.03 -0.79
N ALA A 126 9.57 -3.88 0.15
CA ALA A 126 10.26 -5.15 0.40
C ALA A 126 10.19 -6.09 -0.82
N GLY A 127 9.04 -6.16 -1.50
CA GLY A 127 8.91 -6.88 -2.76
C GLY A 127 9.83 -6.34 -3.86
N LEU A 128 9.87 -5.02 -4.04
CA LEU A 128 10.75 -4.37 -5.01
C LEU A 128 12.23 -4.57 -4.68
N ALA A 129 12.61 -4.49 -3.40
CA ALA A 129 13.97 -4.73 -2.95
C ALA A 129 14.40 -6.17 -3.22
N SER A 130 13.54 -7.15 -2.92
CA SER A 130 13.77 -8.56 -3.20
C SER A 130 13.97 -8.81 -4.69
N ALA A 131 13.10 -8.26 -5.55
CA ALA A 131 13.20 -8.37 -7.00
C ALA A 131 14.45 -7.70 -7.58
N SER A 132 15.06 -6.76 -6.87
CA SER A 132 16.25 -6.01 -7.33
C SER A 132 17.55 -6.81 -7.28
N ARG A 133 17.55 -8.05 -6.78
CA ARG A 133 18.74 -8.89 -6.60
C ARG A 133 19.84 -8.18 -5.80
N GLY A 134 19.47 -7.52 -4.71
CA GLY A 134 20.39 -6.85 -3.80
C GLY A 134 20.93 -5.49 -4.27
N LYS A 135 20.33 -4.90 -5.30
CA LYS A 135 20.69 -3.57 -5.82
C LYS A 135 19.99 -2.42 -5.08
N LEU A 136 18.82 -2.69 -4.51
CA LEU A 136 18.02 -1.74 -3.76
C LEU A 136 17.84 -2.24 -2.33
N ARG A 137 17.58 -1.33 -1.40
CA ARG A 137 17.26 -1.62 -0.01
C ARG A 137 16.13 -0.73 0.49
N VAL A 138 15.29 -1.27 1.34
CA VAL A 138 14.35 -0.49 2.15
C VAL A 138 15.14 0.19 3.27
N VAL A 139 14.82 1.45 3.58
CA VAL A 139 15.46 2.17 4.70
C VAL A 139 15.15 1.48 6.02
N GLY A 140 13.91 1.01 6.19
CA GLY A 140 13.52 0.19 7.33
C GLY A 140 13.11 1.02 8.56
N GLN A 141 12.61 2.23 8.33
CA GLN A 141 12.09 3.13 9.36
C GLN A 141 10.73 3.69 8.91
N PRO A 142 9.66 2.88 8.95
CA PRO A 142 8.33 3.33 8.57
C PRO A 142 7.91 4.55 9.40
N PHE A 143 7.35 5.56 8.72
CA PHE A 143 7.03 6.85 9.34
C PHE A 143 5.53 7.19 9.32
N THR A 144 4.69 6.28 8.82
CA THR A 144 3.21 6.36 8.90
C THR A 144 2.61 5.02 9.29
N GLN A 145 1.28 5.01 9.47
CA GLN A 145 0.47 3.80 9.56
C GLN A 145 -0.55 3.82 8.43
N GLU A 146 -0.49 2.81 7.58
CA GLU A 146 -1.34 2.68 6.39
C GLU A 146 -2.34 1.52 6.59
N TYR A 147 -3.58 1.87 6.91
CA TYR A 147 -4.65 0.91 7.15
C TYR A 147 -5.25 0.46 5.82
N TYR A 148 -4.97 -0.76 5.39
CA TYR A 148 -5.53 -1.31 4.14
C TYR A 148 -6.95 -1.80 4.34
N GLY A 149 -7.87 -1.24 3.55
CA GLY A 149 -9.24 -1.68 3.48
C GLY A 149 -9.59 -2.31 2.14
N VAL A 150 -10.69 -3.04 2.15
CA VAL A 150 -11.35 -3.49 0.93
C VAL A 150 -12.27 -2.38 0.47
N GLY A 151 -11.91 -1.74 -0.65
CA GLY A 151 -12.74 -0.71 -1.27
C GLY A 151 -13.98 -1.32 -1.91
N ILE A 152 -15.14 -0.72 -1.68
CA ILE A 152 -16.44 -1.14 -2.21
C ILE A 152 -17.24 0.08 -2.64
N LYS A 153 -18.31 -0.14 -3.40
CA LYS A 153 -19.22 0.94 -3.80
C LYS A 153 -19.74 1.69 -2.58
N LYS A 154 -19.80 3.02 -2.70
CA LYS A 154 -20.28 3.91 -1.63
C LYS A 154 -21.65 3.49 -1.12
N GLY A 155 -21.74 3.26 0.20
CA GLY A 155 -22.99 2.92 0.87
C GLY A 155 -23.36 1.42 0.88
N ASP A 156 -22.54 0.53 0.30
CA ASP A 156 -22.81 -0.91 0.34
C ASP A 156 -22.44 -1.52 1.72
N THR A 157 -23.26 -1.22 2.71
CA THR A 157 -23.08 -1.72 4.08
C THR A 157 -23.29 -3.23 4.20
N ALA A 158 -24.08 -3.83 3.30
CA ALA A 158 -24.31 -5.27 3.31
C ALA A 158 -23.06 -6.04 2.89
N LEU A 159 -22.38 -5.59 1.84
CA LEU A 159 -21.11 -6.17 1.40
C LEU A 159 -20.01 -5.91 2.44
N ALA A 160 -19.94 -4.70 3.02
CA ALA A 160 -18.98 -4.38 4.08
C ALA A 160 -19.07 -5.36 5.27
N LYS A 161 -20.27 -5.65 5.73
CA LYS A 161 -20.49 -6.61 6.83
C LYS A 161 -20.00 -8.01 6.49
N LYS A 162 -20.28 -8.49 5.27
CA LYS A 162 -19.81 -9.82 4.81
C LYS A 162 -18.28 -9.88 4.76
N ILE A 163 -17.64 -8.84 4.24
CA ILE A 163 -16.16 -8.76 4.15
C ILE A 163 -15.55 -8.72 5.55
N ASN A 164 -16.09 -7.88 6.45
CA ASN A 164 -15.58 -7.80 7.82
C ASN A 164 -15.72 -9.14 8.57
N ALA A 165 -16.81 -9.86 8.37
CA ALA A 165 -16.99 -11.19 8.94
C ALA A 165 -15.96 -12.19 8.38
N ALA A 166 -15.66 -12.12 7.08
CA ALA A 166 -14.64 -12.97 6.45
C ALA A 166 -13.24 -12.65 6.99
N ILE A 167 -12.87 -11.37 7.11
CA ILE A 167 -11.59 -10.96 7.70
C ILE A 167 -11.46 -11.48 9.13
N ALA A 168 -12.49 -11.33 9.96
CA ALA A 168 -12.50 -11.83 11.33
C ALA A 168 -12.32 -13.34 11.40
N GLU A 169 -12.96 -14.10 10.50
CA GLU A 169 -12.80 -15.55 10.43
C GLU A 169 -11.38 -15.94 9.98
N MET A 170 -10.81 -15.27 8.99
CA MET A 170 -9.43 -15.51 8.54
C MET A 170 -8.41 -15.28 9.68
N ILE A 171 -8.62 -14.25 10.51
CA ILE A 171 -7.76 -13.98 11.67
C ILE A 171 -7.92 -15.10 12.70
N LYS A 172 -9.15 -15.54 12.95
CA LYS A 172 -9.46 -16.57 13.95
C LYS A 172 -8.93 -17.96 13.58
N ASP A 173 -9.03 -18.35 12.31
CA ASP A 173 -8.60 -19.68 11.85
C ASP A 173 -7.13 -19.75 11.41
N GLY A 174 -6.40 -18.62 11.50
CA GLY A 174 -4.99 -18.48 11.13
C GLY A 174 -4.73 -18.43 9.63
N SER A 175 -5.77 -18.36 8.77
CA SER A 175 -5.56 -18.24 7.31
C SER A 175 -5.03 -16.86 6.93
N TRP A 176 -5.31 -15.83 7.74
CA TRP A 176 -4.72 -14.51 7.57
C TRP A 176 -3.18 -14.54 7.70
N GLU A 177 -2.66 -15.17 8.76
CA GLU A 177 -1.22 -15.29 8.99
C GLU A 177 -0.54 -16.10 7.89
N ARG A 178 -1.17 -17.21 7.45
CA ARG A 178 -0.66 -18.02 6.35
C ARG A 178 -0.61 -17.23 5.06
N ALA A 179 -1.67 -16.49 4.72
CA ALA A 179 -1.71 -15.65 3.51
C ALA A 179 -0.59 -14.60 3.50
N ILE A 180 -0.32 -13.95 4.64
CA ILE A 180 0.80 -13.00 4.75
C ILE A 180 2.14 -13.71 4.57
N ALA A 181 2.36 -14.83 5.28
CA ALA A 181 3.61 -15.58 5.20
C ALA A 181 3.91 -16.06 3.78
N ASP A 182 2.91 -16.64 3.11
CA ASP A 182 3.05 -17.17 1.74
C ASP A 182 3.38 -16.06 0.73
N ASN A 183 2.78 -14.88 0.89
CA ASN A 183 2.98 -13.74 -0.03
C ASN A 183 4.18 -12.86 0.30
N THR A 184 4.81 -13.04 1.44
CA THR A 184 6.05 -12.33 1.81
C THR A 184 7.27 -13.24 1.84
N GLU A 185 7.10 -14.50 1.48
CA GLU A 185 8.19 -15.47 1.39
C GLU A 185 9.32 -14.97 0.46
N GLY A 186 10.56 -15.11 0.90
CA GLY A 186 11.74 -14.65 0.15
C GLY A 186 11.98 -13.14 0.21
N THR A 187 11.17 -12.39 0.94
CA THR A 187 11.44 -11.00 1.29
C THR A 187 12.01 -10.90 2.71
N SER A 188 12.55 -9.75 3.08
CA SER A 188 12.95 -9.47 4.47
C SER A 188 11.83 -8.82 5.28
N TYR A 189 10.60 -8.81 4.76
CA TYR A 189 9.48 -8.14 5.40
C TYR A 189 8.91 -8.94 6.57
N THR A 190 8.58 -8.23 7.63
CA THR A 190 7.83 -8.77 8.78
C THR A 190 6.76 -7.74 9.16
N PRO A 191 5.47 -8.12 9.21
CA PRO A 191 4.42 -7.22 9.66
C PRO A 191 4.70 -6.71 11.09
N ASN A 192 4.38 -5.45 11.34
CA ASN A 192 4.45 -4.90 12.69
C ASN A 192 3.38 -5.57 13.57
N ALA A 193 3.82 -6.36 14.56
CA ALA A 193 2.95 -7.13 15.45
C ALA A 193 2.11 -6.25 16.41
N GLU A 194 2.46 -4.97 16.56
CA GLU A 194 1.66 -4.02 17.34
C GLU A 194 0.31 -3.73 16.66
N TYR A 195 0.29 -3.73 15.31
CA TYR A 195 -0.87 -3.37 14.50
C TYR A 195 -1.46 -4.54 13.72
N ASN A 196 -0.80 -5.69 13.66
CA ASN A 196 -1.19 -6.84 12.86
C ASN A 196 -1.31 -8.13 13.69
N PRO A 197 -2.37 -8.94 13.48
CA PRO A 197 -3.52 -8.65 12.62
C PRO A 197 -4.36 -7.48 13.16
N PRO A 198 -4.92 -6.62 12.29
CA PRO A 198 -5.77 -5.53 12.73
C PRO A 198 -7.14 -6.05 13.21
N LYS A 199 -7.80 -5.25 14.04
CA LYS A 199 -9.20 -5.52 14.38
C LYS A 199 -10.08 -4.85 13.32
N PRO A 200 -10.88 -5.61 12.54
CA PRO A 200 -11.83 -5.02 11.62
C PRO A 200 -12.78 -4.12 12.39
N THR A 201 -12.99 -2.90 11.92
CA THR A 201 -13.99 -2.01 12.53
C THR A 201 -15.37 -2.59 12.27
N GLU A 202 -16.22 -2.68 13.30
CA GLU A 202 -17.64 -2.90 13.10
C GLU A 202 -18.11 -1.72 12.25
N GLY A 203 -18.52 -2.00 10.99
CA GLY A 203 -18.78 -1.01 9.96
C GLY A 203 -19.42 0.27 10.49
N GLU A 204 -18.90 1.41 10.04
CA GLU A 204 -19.38 2.74 10.41
C GLU A 204 -20.91 2.78 10.31
N LYS A 205 -21.56 3.22 11.44
CA LYS A 205 -22.99 3.44 11.52
C LYS A 205 -23.44 4.59 10.63
#